data_b7488944ff62fea44b077282b8ee03b0
#
_entry.id   b7488944ff62fea44b077282b8ee03b0
#
_cell.length_a   1.000
_cell.length_b   1.000
_cell.length_c   1.000
_cell.angle_alpha   90.00
_cell.angle_beta   90.00
_cell.angle_gamma   90.00
#
_symmetry.space_group_name_H-M   'P 1'
#
loop_
_entity.id
_entity.type
_entity.pdbx_description
1 polymer ?
#
loop_
_entity_poly.entity_id
_entity_poly.type
_entity_poly.pdbx_seq_one_letter_code
_entity_poly.pdbx_strand_id
1 'polypeptide(L)'
;MDVIKEIRTRYFQALKGLTYQGVEIPIFVGFLDGSASLPTIDRGEVYIVIQDQQAYDSATQPYCTYNVTSDITIRVISKFTKKGTTDVVEDIAMEVDNRIRGTIKKRDENVIGVGKIRLSVNRLLVENSDTHTSYSKVLIYQNDLYLTNN
;
A
#
# COMPACT_ATOMS: atom_id res chain seq x y z
N MET A 1 17.28 -5.60 13.08
CA MET A 1 16.55 -4.70 12.15
C MET A 1 15.10 -5.13 12.07
N ASP A 2 14.23 -4.17 12.10
CA ASP A 2 12.79 -4.41 11.97
C ASP A 2 12.40 -4.40 10.49
N VAL A 3 12.23 -5.60 9.93
CA VAL A 3 11.85 -5.83 8.53
C VAL A 3 10.51 -5.15 8.20
N ILE A 4 9.56 -5.23 9.12
CA ILE A 4 8.22 -4.62 8.94
C ILE A 4 8.34 -3.10 8.78
N LYS A 5 9.11 -2.48 9.64
CA LYS A 5 9.36 -1.03 9.58
C LYS A 5 10.06 -0.63 8.28
N GLU A 6 11.08 -1.39 7.88
CA GLU A 6 11.85 -1.10 6.66
C GLU A 6 10.98 -1.17 5.41
N ILE A 7 10.19 -2.23 5.27
CA ILE A 7 9.28 -2.40 4.13
C ILE A 7 8.21 -1.31 4.13
N ARG A 8 7.62 -1.00 5.26
CA ARG A 8 6.64 0.09 5.37
C ARG A 8 7.23 1.42 4.91
N THR A 9 8.46 1.72 5.33
CA THR A 9 9.15 2.94 4.92
C THR A 9 9.34 2.99 3.42
N ARG A 10 9.77 1.90 2.80
CA ARG A 10 9.95 1.83 1.34
C ARG A 10 8.63 2.01 0.58
N TYR A 11 7.56 1.38 1.04
CA TYR A 11 6.23 1.54 0.43
C TYR A 11 5.71 2.96 0.59
N PHE A 12 5.87 3.55 1.76
CA PHE A 12 5.51 4.94 1.99
C PHE A 12 6.27 5.88 1.04
N GLN A 13 7.57 5.71 0.90
CA GLN A 13 8.40 6.53 0.00
C GLN A 13 8.04 6.34 -1.47
N ALA A 14 7.67 5.13 -1.87
CA ALA A 14 7.24 4.84 -3.24
C ALA A 14 5.92 5.55 -3.58
N LEU A 15 5.03 5.69 -2.61
CA LEU A 15 3.70 6.29 -2.79
C LEU A 15 3.66 7.78 -2.49
N LYS A 16 4.61 8.30 -1.73
CA LYS A 16 4.67 9.71 -1.36
C LYS A 16 4.67 10.60 -2.61
N GLY A 17 3.81 11.61 -2.59
CA GLY A 17 3.67 12.53 -3.71
C GLY A 17 2.85 12.00 -4.88
N LEU A 18 2.16 10.86 -4.71
CA LEU A 18 1.23 10.37 -5.71
C LEU A 18 0.13 11.39 -5.93
N THR A 19 -0.12 11.74 -7.19
CA THR A 19 -1.16 12.67 -7.58
C THR A 19 -2.19 12.01 -8.49
N TYR A 20 -3.42 12.45 -8.39
CA TYR A 20 -4.51 12.05 -9.27
C TYR A 20 -5.28 13.29 -9.68
N GLN A 21 -5.40 13.52 -10.98
CA GLN A 21 -6.01 14.74 -11.54
C GLN A 21 -5.42 16.04 -10.96
N GLY A 22 -4.10 16.05 -10.74
CA GLY A 22 -3.39 17.20 -10.19
C GLY A 22 -3.51 17.36 -8.67
N VAL A 23 -4.18 16.46 -7.99
CA VAL A 23 -4.39 16.48 -6.53
C VAL A 23 -3.48 15.45 -5.86
N GLU A 24 -2.69 15.88 -4.88
CA GLU A 24 -1.87 14.97 -4.08
C GLU A 24 -2.76 14.15 -3.14
N ILE A 25 -2.59 12.83 -3.17
CA ILE A 25 -3.36 11.92 -2.34
C ILE A 25 -2.62 11.69 -1.02
N PRO A 26 -3.22 12.02 0.13
CA PRO A 26 -2.57 11.82 1.42
C PRO A 26 -2.47 10.34 1.77
N ILE A 27 -1.38 9.99 2.46
CA ILE A 27 -1.08 8.64 2.88
C ILE A 27 -0.94 8.60 4.39
N PHE A 28 -1.68 7.71 5.02
CA PHE A 28 -1.66 7.48 6.46
C PHE A 28 -1.12 6.09 6.76
N VAL A 29 -0.45 5.95 7.89
CA VAL A 29 0.05 4.66 8.37
C VAL A 29 -0.78 4.23 9.57
N GLY A 30 -1.36 3.04 9.47
CA GLY A 30 -2.19 2.44 10.50
C GLY A 30 -3.66 2.85 10.42
N PHE A 31 -3.96 4.11 10.54
CA PHE A 31 -5.33 4.63 10.53
C PHE A 31 -5.38 6.07 10.04
N LEU A 32 -6.57 6.50 9.65
CA LEU A 32 -6.84 7.90 9.31
C LEU A 32 -6.84 8.75 10.57
N ASP A 33 -6.04 9.82 10.56
CA ASP A 33 -6.12 10.86 11.56
C ASP A 33 -7.41 11.67 11.38
N GLY A 34 -8.28 11.66 12.38
CA GLY A 34 -9.57 12.34 12.33
C GLY A 34 -9.49 13.87 12.20
N SER A 35 -8.31 14.47 12.49
CA SER A 35 -8.05 15.89 12.30
C SER A 35 -7.51 16.23 10.91
N ALA A 36 -7.19 15.24 10.08
CA ALA A 36 -6.60 15.45 8.77
C ALA A 36 -7.61 16.06 7.80
N SER A 37 -7.13 17.04 7.02
CA SER A 37 -7.89 17.58 5.89
C SER A 37 -7.69 16.68 4.68
N LEU A 38 -8.79 16.16 4.12
CA LEU A 38 -8.75 15.26 2.98
C LEU A 38 -9.14 15.97 1.68
N PRO A 39 -8.45 15.69 0.57
CA PRO A 39 -8.86 16.22 -0.72
C PRO A 39 -10.17 15.58 -1.18
N THR A 40 -10.93 16.34 -1.94
CA THR A 40 -12.17 15.88 -2.56
C THR A 40 -11.98 15.73 -4.06
N ILE A 41 -12.24 14.53 -4.58
CA ILE A 41 -12.21 14.22 -6.00
C ILE A 41 -13.56 13.60 -6.37
N ASP A 42 -14.22 14.15 -7.37
CA ASP A 42 -15.55 13.73 -7.81
C ASP A 42 -16.56 13.62 -6.65
N ARG A 43 -16.54 14.58 -5.73
CA ARG A 43 -17.39 14.68 -4.54
C ARG A 43 -17.10 13.67 -3.43
N GLY A 44 -16.05 12.88 -3.55
CA GLY A 44 -15.59 11.94 -2.52
C GLY A 44 -14.30 12.38 -1.86
N GLU A 45 -14.21 12.21 -0.55
CA GLU A 45 -12.94 12.37 0.17
C GLU A 45 -12.03 11.17 -0.10
N VAL A 46 -10.79 11.41 -0.53
CA VAL A 46 -9.88 10.37 -1.01
C VAL A 46 -8.61 10.32 -0.17
N TYR A 47 -8.19 9.13 0.18
CA TYR A 47 -6.93 8.91 0.90
C TYR A 47 -6.43 7.48 0.76
N ILE A 48 -5.17 7.27 1.13
CA ILE A 48 -4.51 5.96 1.13
C ILE A 48 -4.10 5.62 2.57
N VAL A 49 -4.30 4.37 2.97
CA VAL A 49 -3.83 3.86 4.27
C VAL A 49 -2.94 2.65 4.05
N ILE A 50 -1.76 2.68 4.67
CA ILE A 50 -0.87 1.51 4.77
C ILE A 50 -1.14 0.86 6.12
N GLN A 51 -1.57 -0.40 6.11
CA GLN A 51 -1.98 -1.11 7.32
C GLN A 51 -1.65 -2.60 7.23
N ASP A 52 -1.87 -3.30 8.34
CA ASP A 52 -1.78 -4.76 8.44
C ASP A 52 -0.55 -5.35 7.76
N GLN A 53 0.53 -5.42 8.52
CA GLN A 53 1.78 -6.00 8.07
C GLN A 53 2.10 -7.25 8.88
N GLN A 54 2.71 -8.21 8.20
CA GLN A 54 3.31 -9.38 8.83
C GLN A 54 4.58 -9.77 8.09
N ALA A 55 5.48 -10.41 8.78
CA ALA A 55 6.68 -10.99 8.19
C ALA A 55 6.91 -12.37 8.79
N TYR A 56 7.34 -13.30 7.96
CA TYR A 56 7.58 -14.68 8.35
C TYR A 56 8.71 -15.27 7.52
N ASP A 57 9.40 -16.27 8.10
CA ASP A 57 10.45 -16.95 7.39
C ASP A 57 9.85 -17.74 6.22
N SER A 58 10.40 -17.53 5.03
CA SER A 58 10.01 -18.37 3.90
C SER A 58 10.65 -19.75 4.04
N ALA A 59 9.83 -20.78 4.01
CA ALA A 59 10.29 -22.15 4.07
C ALA A 59 11.19 -22.46 2.86
N THR A 60 12.36 -23.01 3.10
CA THR A 60 13.28 -23.58 2.14
C THR A 60 14.22 -22.61 1.41
N GLN A 61 15.42 -22.45 2.01
CA GLN A 61 16.61 -22.23 1.18
C GLN A 61 17.79 -22.98 1.74
N PRO A 62 18.48 -23.80 0.94
CA PRO A 62 19.62 -24.62 1.40
C PRO A 62 20.92 -23.84 1.59
N TYR A 63 20.96 -22.54 1.31
CA TYR A 63 22.16 -21.72 1.40
C TYR A 63 21.91 -20.49 2.26
N CYS A 64 22.89 -20.11 3.06
CA CYS A 64 22.96 -19.08 4.12
C CYS A 64 22.31 -17.69 3.86
N THR A 65 21.44 -17.54 2.90
CA THR A 65 20.62 -16.35 2.72
C THR A 65 19.30 -16.50 3.44
N TYR A 66 19.12 -15.72 4.46
CA TYR A 66 17.88 -15.68 5.22
C TYR A 66 16.80 -15.06 4.36
N ASN A 67 15.82 -15.85 3.97
CA ASN A 67 14.66 -15.34 3.22
C ASN A 67 13.49 -15.10 4.17
N VAL A 68 12.93 -13.92 4.05
CA VAL A 68 11.74 -13.52 4.78
C VAL A 68 10.69 -13.12 3.76
N THR A 69 9.46 -13.53 4.00
CA THR A 69 8.31 -13.03 3.25
C THR A 69 7.58 -11.99 4.09
N SER A 70 7.31 -10.84 3.51
CA SER A 70 6.60 -9.74 4.17
C SER A 70 5.34 -9.40 3.42
N ASP A 71 4.21 -9.36 4.12
CA ASP A 71 2.94 -8.90 3.57
C ASP A 71 2.65 -7.49 4.05
N ILE A 72 2.15 -6.65 3.16
CA ILE A 72 1.73 -5.29 3.45
C ILE A 72 0.42 -4.99 2.74
N THR A 73 -0.51 -4.39 3.47
CA THR A 73 -1.83 -4.03 2.94
C THR A 73 -1.89 -2.53 2.68
N ILE A 74 -2.32 -2.18 1.47
CA ILE A 74 -2.59 -0.80 1.08
C ILE A 74 -4.06 -0.70 0.73
N ARG A 75 -4.74 0.27 1.33
CA ARG A 75 -6.13 0.59 1.00
C ARG A 75 -6.22 1.97 0.38
N VAL A 76 -6.87 2.04 -0.77
CA VAL A 76 -7.26 3.29 -1.40
C VAL A 76 -8.74 3.49 -1.14
N ILE A 77 -9.10 4.59 -0.49
CA ILE A 77 -10.46 4.82 -0.01
C ILE A 77 -11.03 6.09 -0.62
N SER A 78 -12.27 6.00 -1.08
CA SER A 78 -13.07 7.16 -1.49
C SER A 78 -14.39 7.13 -0.75
N LYS A 79 -14.66 8.19 0.03
CA LYS A 79 -15.83 8.29 0.88
C LYS A 79 -16.76 9.41 0.40
N PHE A 80 -17.99 9.02 0.07
CA PHE A 80 -19.01 9.93 -0.43
C PHE A 80 -20.12 10.13 0.60
N THR A 81 -20.69 11.33 0.65
CA THR A 81 -21.88 11.61 1.45
C THR A 81 -23.16 11.08 0.80
N LYS A 82 -23.11 10.81 -0.49
CA LYS A 82 -24.19 10.22 -1.28
C LYS A 82 -23.62 9.13 -2.18
N LYS A 83 -24.44 8.60 -3.05
CA LYS A 83 -24.00 7.62 -4.02
C LYS A 83 -22.84 8.15 -4.88
N GLY A 84 -21.73 7.42 -4.90
CA GLY A 84 -20.52 7.74 -5.65
C GLY A 84 -20.20 6.71 -6.73
N THR A 85 -18.93 6.72 -7.16
CA THR A 85 -18.41 5.82 -8.19
C THR A 85 -17.14 5.13 -7.71
N THR A 86 -16.82 3.97 -8.28
CA THR A 86 -15.59 3.21 -8.00
C THR A 86 -14.40 3.68 -8.82
N ASP A 87 -14.61 4.51 -9.84
CA ASP A 87 -13.57 4.86 -10.82
C ASP A 87 -12.33 5.48 -10.18
N VAL A 88 -12.51 6.37 -9.22
CA VAL A 88 -11.40 7.07 -8.57
C VAL A 88 -10.50 6.10 -7.81
N VAL A 89 -11.06 5.21 -7.00
CA VAL A 89 -10.25 4.25 -6.23
C VAL A 89 -9.58 3.21 -7.13
N GLU A 90 -10.21 2.83 -8.23
CA GLU A 90 -9.64 1.90 -9.19
C GLU A 90 -8.46 2.53 -9.95
N ASP A 91 -8.61 3.76 -10.40
CA ASP A 91 -7.53 4.49 -11.10
C ASP A 91 -6.34 4.76 -10.17
N ILE A 92 -6.60 5.19 -8.95
CA ILE A 92 -5.54 5.44 -7.96
C ILE A 92 -4.84 4.12 -7.59
N ALA A 93 -5.58 3.04 -7.42
CA ALA A 93 -5.01 1.72 -7.13
C ALA A 93 -4.08 1.24 -8.27
N MET A 94 -4.43 1.51 -9.50
CA MET A 94 -3.57 1.21 -10.66
C MET A 94 -2.26 2.00 -10.59
N GLU A 95 -2.32 3.29 -10.26
CA GLU A 95 -1.13 4.12 -10.07
C GLU A 95 -0.28 3.66 -8.88
N VAL A 96 -0.91 3.26 -7.79
CA VAL A 96 -0.24 2.64 -6.63
C VAL A 96 0.55 1.42 -7.08
N ASP A 97 -0.07 0.51 -7.81
CA ASP A 97 0.58 -0.71 -8.31
C ASP A 97 1.77 -0.38 -9.22
N ASN A 98 1.61 0.57 -10.13
CA ASN A 98 2.68 1.00 -11.02
C ASN A 98 3.89 1.55 -10.24
N ARG A 99 3.66 2.38 -9.24
CA ARG A 99 4.73 2.96 -8.42
C ARG A 99 5.46 1.89 -7.60
N ILE A 100 4.73 0.99 -6.98
CA ILE A 100 5.33 -0.09 -6.19
C ILE A 100 6.19 -0.98 -7.07
N ARG A 101 5.69 -1.44 -8.18
CA ARG A 101 6.45 -2.28 -9.12
C ARG A 101 7.65 -1.56 -9.73
N GLY A 102 7.55 -0.26 -9.97
CA GLY A 102 8.61 0.54 -10.55
C GLY A 102 9.70 0.96 -9.57
N THR A 103 9.38 1.10 -8.29
CA THR A 103 10.27 1.74 -7.31
C THR A 103 10.91 0.74 -6.35
N ILE A 104 10.18 -0.27 -5.87
CA ILE A 104 10.63 -1.12 -4.75
C ILE A 104 11.64 -2.19 -5.17
N LYS A 105 11.68 -2.56 -6.43
CA LYS A 105 12.64 -3.56 -6.96
C LYS A 105 14.10 -3.10 -7.02
N LYS A 106 14.40 -1.87 -6.66
CA LYS A 106 15.79 -1.42 -6.64
C LYS A 106 16.51 -2.06 -5.45
N ARG A 107 17.53 -2.85 -5.77
CA ARG A 107 18.48 -3.34 -4.78
C ARG A 107 19.05 -2.16 -4.01
N ASP A 108 18.67 -2.03 -2.78
CA ASP A 108 19.44 -1.21 -1.86
C ASP A 108 20.56 -2.09 -1.32
N GLU A 109 21.79 -1.72 -1.62
CA GLU A 109 22.97 -2.57 -1.42
C GLU A 109 23.26 -2.89 0.05
N ASN A 110 22.59 -2.23 0.97
CA ASN A 110 23.10 -2.22 2.33
C ASN A 110 22.41 -3.16 3.31
N VAL A 111 21.16 -3.60 3.14
CA VAL A 111 20.54 -4.40 4.20
C VAL A 111 19.42 -5.36 3.78
N ILE A 112 18.48 -4.95 2.97
CA ILE A 112 17.37 -5.81 2.55
C ILE A 112 17.20 -5.71 1.04
N GLY A 113 17.39 -6.83 0.34
CA GLY A 113 17.05 -6.95 -1.06
C GLY A 113 15.61 -7.41 -1.24
N VAL A 114 14.86 -6.78 -2.12
CA VAL A 114 13.53 -7.23 -2.54
C VAL A 114 13.69 -8.03 -3.83
N GLY A 115 13.44 -9.33 -3.77
CA GLY A 115 13.57 -10.22 -4.92
C GLY A 115 12.32 -10.23 -5.79
N LYS A 116 11.16 -10.46 -5.19
CA LYS A 116 9.90 -10.58 -5.90
C LYS A 116 8.79 -9.88 -5.14
N ILE A 117 7.94 -9.20 -5.88
CA ILE A 117 6.72 -8.55 -5.37
C ILE A 117 5.54 -9.20 -6.07
N ARG A 118 4.59 -9.69 -5.29
CA ARG A 118 3.35 -10.27 -5.78
C ARG A 118 2.17 -9.51 -5.22
N LEU A 119 1.22 -9.19 -6.07
CA LEU A 119 -0.09 -8.70 -5.63
C LEU A 119 -0.95 -9.93 -5.31
N SER A 120 -1.04 -10.29 -4.04
CA SER A 120 -1.75 -11.49 -3.59
C SER A 120 -3.26 -11.27 -3.48
N VAL A 121 -3.69 -10.04 -3.18
CA VAL A 121 -5.09 -9.65 -3.11
C VAL A 121 -5.29 -8.32 -3.81
N ASN A 122 -6.30 -8.26 -4.67
CA ASN A 122 -6.80 -7.04 -5.27
C ASN A 122 -8.32 -7.10 -5.19
N ARG A 123 -8.91 -6.34 -4.28
CA ARG A 123 -10.32 -6.48 -3.93
C ARG A 123 -10.99 -5.13 -3.76
N LEU A 124 -12.18 -5.00 -4.32
CA LEU A 124 -13.03 -3.83 -4.13
C LEU A 124 -14.04 -4.13 -3.01
N LEU A 125 -14.09 -3.25 -2.02
CA LEU A 125 -15.07 -3.29 -0.95
C LEU A 125 -15.97 -2.06 -1.03
N VAL A 126 -17.27 -2.27 -0.79
CA VAL A 126 -18.26 -1.21 -0.71
C VAL A 126 -18.90 -1.27 0.67
N GLU A 127 -18.85 -0.16 1.40
CA GLU A 127 -19.46 -0.02 2.71
C GLU A 127 -20.50 1.09 2.65
N ASN A 128 -21.74 0.75 2.99
CA ASN A 128 -22.85 1.71 3.05
C ASN A 128 -23.25 1.93 4.50
N SER A 129 -23.41 3.20 4.87
CA SER A 129 -24.09 3.62 6.08
C SER A 129 -25.25 4.56 5.71
N ASP A 130 -26.05 4.97 6.68
CA ASP A 130 -27.18 5.88 6.45
C ASP A 130 -26.73 7.24 5.89
N THR A 131 -25.48 7.63 6.15
CA THR A 131 -24.95 8.95 5.82
C THR A 131 -23.85 8.94 4.76
N HIS A 132 -23.18 7.79 4.56
CA HIS A 132 -22.00 7.70 3.72
C HIS A 132 -21.94 6.40 2.93
N THR A 133 -21.30 6.47 1.76
CA THR A 133 -20.86 5.29 1.00
C THR A 133 -19.36 5.37 0.82
N SER A 134 -18.65 4.31 1.23
CA SER A 134 -17.20 4.19 1.04
C SER A 134 -16.88 3.11 0.06
N TYR A 135 -15.99 3.42 -0.89
CA TYR A 135 -15.37 2.45 -1.78
C TYR A 135 -13.93 2.29 -1.38
N SER A 136 -13.49 1.04 -1.18
CA SER A 136 -12.11 0.74 -0.82
C SER A 136 -11.53 -0.27 -1.80
N LYS A 137 -10.39 0.07 -2.37
CA LYS A 137 -9.58 -0.88 -3.11
C LYS A 137 -8.50 -1.42 -2.17
N VAL A 138 -8.55 -2.71 -1.86
CA VAL A 138 -7.61 -3.37 -0.96
C VAL A 138 -6.57 -4.11 -1.78
N LEU A 139 -5.31 -3.73 -1.61
CA LEU A 139 -4.17 -4.32 -2.27
C LEU A 139 -3.26 -4.93 -1.21
N ILE A 140 -3.05 -6.23 -1.27
CA ILE A 140 -2.08 -6.91 -0.39
C ILE A 140 -0.90 -7.36 -1.23
N TYR A 141 0.27 -6.84 -0.89
CA TYR A 141 1.53 -7.19 -1.54
C TYR A 141 2.31 -8.14 -0.67
N GLN A 142 2.81 -9.19 -1.30
CA GLN A 142 3.73 -10.13 -0.71
C GLN A 142 5.12 -9.91 -1.29
N ASN A 143 6.09 -9.66 -0.41
CA ASN A 143 7.46 -9.35 -0.78
C ASN A 143 8.38 -10.47 -0.33
N ASP A 144 9.13 -11.04 -1.27
CA ASP A 144 10.21 -11.96 -0.95
C ASP A 144 11.48 -11.16 -0.72
N LEU A 145 12.03 -11.24 0.49
CA LEU A 145 13.14 -10.43 0.95
C LEU A 145 14.38 -11.27 1.17
N TYR A 146 15.51 -10.71 0.80
CA TYR A 146 16.84 -11.25 1.09
C TYR A 146 17.49 -10.38 2.16
N LEU A 147 17.80 -10.96 3.32
CA LEU A 147 18.59 -10.31 4.34
C LEU A 147 20.06 -10.58 4.05
N THR A 148 20.82 -9.53 3.76
CA THR A 148 22.27 -9.64 3.65
C THR A 148 22.87 -9.50 5.05
N ASN A 149 23.42 -10.60 5.56
CA ASN A 149 24.24 -10.54 6.77
C ASN A 149 25.57 -9.87 6.42
N ASN A 150 25.77 -8.70 6.94
CA ASN A 150 27.08 -8.11 7.05
C ASN A 150 27.68 -8.44 8.39
#